data_25ed5eafc3dfad7e6889d6f547db370d
#
_entry.id   25ed5eafc3dfad7e6889d6f547db370d
#
_cell.length_a   1.000
_cell.length_b   1.000
_cell.length_c   1.000
_cell.angle_alpha   90.00
_cell.angle_beta   90.00
_cell.angle_gamma   90.00
#
_symmetry.space_group_name_H-M   'P 1'
#
loop_
_entity.id
_entity.type
_entity.pdbx_description
1 polymer ?
#
loop_
_entity_poly.entity_id
_entity_poly.type
_entity_poly.pdbx_seq_one_letter_code
_entity_poly.pdbx_strand_id
1 'polypeptide(L)'
;MKMKKLILSAVITGSTLSLNAQTQINLNLNHKFNGSDFQYGTTYQLNGTAVSLSRVQYYLSGFEITHDGGETAAMPDSYVLGSGNITGYVLGQENITTIEGVSFDLGVDYTRNHMGTSNWPQGHPLASQSPTMDWNWPDGYFFWTISGKVDDNGDGTPNKVFELHGIGDHLLRDVNTFTGLSISGTLDIDLYVNVADWLLNLDLATVGYAHDGGAKNVTVGDNTNDETVFTLESPVGLSEIEIEENKIFADYTVAYAPTIYYDLATQNNVDIKVFDMNGRAVLESDGQNPDGNYFIRAELSDGTYLITFSNGELNESFKFVVKN
;
A
#
# COMPACT_ATOMS: atom_id res chain seq x y z
N MET A 1 77.69 -7.47 35.84
CA MET A 1 76.73 -8.13 34.93
C MET A 1 75.35 -7.48 35.14
N LYS A 2 74.94 -6.56 34.25
CA LYS A 2 73.70 -5.80 34.37
C LYS A 2 72.59 -6.48 33.54
N MET A 3 71.58 -7.06 34.23
CA MET A 3 70.39 -7.62 33.58
C MET A 3 69.50 -6.50 33.08
N LYS A 4 69.26 -6.42 31.78
CA LYS A 4 68.26 -5.56 31.15
C LYS A 4 66.88 -6.24 31.29
N LYS A 5 65.95 -5.62 31.99
CA LYS A 5 64.52 -6.05 32.00
C LYS A 5 63.89 -5.60 30.68
N LEU A 6 63.40 -6.57 29.89
CA LEU A 6 62.59 -6.32 28.72
C LEU A 6 61.14 -6.19 29.19
N ILE A 7 60.51 -5.01 29.02
CA ILE A 7 59.11 -4.80 29.26
C ILE A 7 58.40 -5.05 27.93
N LEU A 8 57.61 -6.14 27.87
CA LEU A 8 56.72 -6.47 26.76
C LEU A 8 55.38 -5.78 26.97
N SER A 9 55.14 -4.69 26.22
CA SER A 9 53.79 -4.05 26.21
C SER A 9 52.89 -4.82 25.25
N ALA A 10 51.91 -5.52 25.80
CA ALA A 10 50.83 -6.09 25.01
C ALA A 10 49.80 -4.99 24.66
N VAL A 11 49.71 -4.65 23.38
CA VAL A 11 48.63 -3.81 22.86
C VAL A 11 47.43 -4.70 22.67
N ILE A 12 46.41 -4.58 23.53
CA ILE A 12 45.11 -5.21 23.36
C ILE A 12 44.32 -4.31 22.43
N THR A 13 44.25 -4.65 21.14
CA THR A 13 43.27 -4.07 20.21
C THR A 13 41.88 -4.66 20.54
N GLY A 14 41.11 -3.92 21.31
CA GLY A 14 39.70 -4.25 21.56
C GLY A 14 38.92 -4.00 20.28
N SER A 15 38.58 -5.05 19.53
CA SER A 15 37.52 -4.97 18.51
C SER A 15 36.18 -4.84 19.24
N THR A 16 35.59 -3.67 19.21
CA THR A 16 34.18 -3.48 19.60
C THR A 16 33.32 -4.20 18.56
N LEU A 17 32.84 -5.39 18.88
CA LEU A 17 31.74 -5.99 18.16
C LEU A 17 30.51 -5.14 18.49
N SER A 18 30.10 -4.30 17.54
CA SER A 18 28.78 -3.67 17.56
C SER A 18 27.77 -4.81 17.38
N LEU A 19 27.12 -5.23 18.44
CA LEU A 19 25.92 -6.04 18.38
C LEU A 19 24.82 -5.08 17.88
N ASN A 20 24.59 -5.06 16.57
CA ASN A 20 23.38 -4.45 16.05
C ASN A 20 22.21 -5.32 16.52
N ALA A 21 21.37 -4.77 17.36
CA ALA A 21 20.14 -5.43 17.76
C ALA A 21 19.19 -5.42 16.54
N GLN A 22 18.76 -6.61 16.12
CA GLN A 22 17.69 -6.69 15.11
C GLN A 22 16.44 -6.00 15.65
N THR A 23 15.81 -5.20 14.82
CA THR A 23 14.57 -4.50 15.16
C THR A 23 13.39 -5.23 14.55
N GLN A 24 12.33 -5.38 15.32
CA GLN A 24 11.09 -6.00 14.84
C GLN A 24 10.38 -5.04 13.87
N ILE A 25 9.94 -5.57 12.74
CA ILE A 25 9.12 -4.86 11.76
C ILE A 25 7.69 -5.35 11.91
N ASN A 26 6.77 -4.41 12.12
CA ASN A 26 5.35 -4.69 12.24
C ASN A 26 4.58 -4.11 11.05
N LEU A 27 3.47 -4.77 10.71
CA LEU A 27 2.50 -4.29 9.74
C LEU A 27 1.16 -4.14 10.44
N ASN A 28 0.60 -2.94 10.42
CA ASN A 28 -0.74 -2.66 10.91
C ASN A 28 -1.69 -2.47 9.73
N LEU A 29 -2.77 -3.25 9.71
CA LEU A 29 -3.80 -3.20 8.66
C LEU A 29 -5.08 -2.62 9.27
N ASN A 30 -5.34 -1.35 9.02
CA ASN A 30 -6.50 -0.63 9.53
C ASN A 30 -7.65 -0.70 8.52
N HIS A 31 -8.56 -1.66 8.72
CA HIS A 31 -9.64 -1.91 7.78
C HIS A 31 -10.71 -0.82 7.85
N LYS A 32 -11.08 -0.30 6.70
CA LYS A 32 -12.12 0.72 6.50
C LYS A 32 -13.16 0.25 5.48
N PHE A 33 -14.32 0.87 5.51
CA PHE A 33 -15.33 0.78 4.47
C PHE A 33 -15.73 2.23 4.11
N ASN A 34 -15.24 2.74 2.99
CA ASN A 34 -15.45 4.13 2.56
C ASN A 34 -15.15 5.14 3.70
N GLY A 35 -13.95 5.03 4.30
CA GLY A 35 -13.46 5.93 5.35
C GLY A 35 -13.97 5.63 6.77
N SER A 36 -15.04 4.86 6.95
CA SER A 36 -15.52 4.43 8.27
C SER A 36 -14.79 3.17 8.74
N ASP A 37 -14.57 3.01 10.05
CA ASP A 37 -13.99 1.79 10.59
C ASP A 37 -14.82 0.57 10.20
N PHE A 38 -14.13 -0.44 9.68
CA PHE A 38 -14.79 -1.67 9.25
C PHE A 38 -15.19 -2.53 10.44
N GLN A 39 -16.43 -3.03 10.42
CA GLN A 39 -16.94 -3.99 11.41
C GLN A 39 -17.83 -5.03 10.71
N TYR A 40 -17.62 -6.31 11.03
CA TYR A 40 -18.46 -7.38 10.52
C TYR A 40 -19.92 -7.21 10.94
N GLY A 41 -20.85 -7.52 10.03
CA GLY A 41 -22.28 -7.45 10.24
C GLY A 41 -22.88 -6.04 10.21
N THR A 42 -22.06 -5.00 10.15
CA THR A 42 -22.54 -3.63 9.94
C THR A 42 -23.06 -3.48 8.51
N THR A 43 -24.17 -2.77 8.35
CA THR A 43 -24.70 -2.40 7.04
C THR A 43 -24.01 -1.13 6.55
N TYR A 44 -23.37 -1.24 5.42
CA TYR A 44 -22.72 -0.14 4.71
C TYR A 44 -23.46 0.19 3.41
N GLN A 45 -23.10 1.29 2.78
CA GLN A 45 -23.54 1.67 1.45
C GLN A 45 -22.40 1.53 0.44
N LEU A 46 -22.59 0.68 -0.58
CA LEU A 46 -21.71 0.55 -1.71
C LEU A 46 -22.44 1.05 -2.97
N ASN A 47 -22.08 2.22 -3.47
CA ASN A 47 -22.73 2.85 -4.62
C ASN A 47 -24.27 2.92 -4.51
N GLY A 48 -24.77 3.20 -3.29
CA GLY A 48 -26.20 3.33 -3.02
C GLY A 48 -26.92 2.00 -2.76
N THR A 49 -26.22 0.87 -2.73
CA THR A 49 -26.76 -0.45 -2.38
C THR A 49 -26.29 -0.87 -0.99
N ALA A 50 -27.19 -1.32 -0.14
CA ALA A 50 -26.84 -1.78 1.20
C ALA A 50 -26.11 -3.12 1.15
N VAL A 51 -24.97 -3.21 1.84
CA VAL A 51 -24.15 -4.42 1.94
C VAL A 51 -23.71 -4.65 3.38
N SER A 52 -23.52 -5.91 3.77
CA SER A 52 -22.88 -6.27 5.03
C SER A 52 -21.94 -7.44 4.82
N LEU A 53 -20.78 -7.39 5.44
CA LEU A 53 -19.76 -8.43 5.29
C LEU A 53 -19.69 -9.30 6.54
N SER A 54 -19.51 -10.60 6.33
CA SER A 54 -19.35 -11.62 7.38
C SER A 54 -17.96 -12.22 7.41
N ARG A 55 -17.18 -12.07 6.31
CA ARG A 55 -15.82 -12.55 6.22
C ARG A 55 -15.01 -11.65 5.27
N VAL A 56 -13.83 -11.27 5.71
CA VAL A 56 -12.79 -10.62 4.92
C VAL A 56 -11.46 -11.20 5.41
N GLN A 57 -10.86 -12.07 4.62
CA GLN A 57 -9.54 -12.63 4.88
C GLN A 57 -8.77 -12.70 3.57
N TYR A 58 -7.45 -12.45 3.63
CA TYR A 58 -6.60 -12.44 2.44
C TYR A 58 -5.15 -12.69 2.82
N TYR A 59 -4.39 -13.26 1.91
CA TYR A 59 -2.95 -13.43 2.10
C TYR A 59 -2.18 -12.25 1.53
N LEU A 60 -1.16 -11.82 2.27
CA LEU A 60 -0.09 -10.97 1.77
C LEU A 60 1.24 -11.74 1.88
N SER A 61 2.07 -11.59 0.86
CA SER A 61 3.37 -12.27 0.73
C SER A 61 4.38 -11.39 -0.02
N GLY A 62 5.57 -11.89 -0.28
CA GLY A 62 6.54 -11.22 -1.13
C GLY A 62 7.01 -9.86 -0.62
N PHE A 63 7.01 -9.63 0.68
CA PHE A 63 7.39 -8.35 1.26
C PHE A 63 8.83 -7.96 0.91
N GLU A 64 9.00 -6.72 0.44
CA GLU A 64 10.29 -6.05 0.28
C GLU A 64 10.24 -4.70 0.99
N ILE A 65 11.25 -4.44 1.81
CA ILE A 65 11.38 -3.18 2.56
C ILE A 65 12.51 -2.37 1.95
N THR A 66 12.21 -1.13 1.56
CA THR A 66 13.24 -0.13 1.21
C THR A 66 13.62 0.62 2.49
N HIS A 67 14.92 0.74 2.77
CA HIS A 67 15.40 1.24 4.06
C HIS A 67 16.77 1.94 3.97
N ASP A 68 17.13 2.66 5.02
CA ASP A 68 18.49 3.21 5.33
C ASP A 68 19.24 3.80 4.13
N GLY A 69 18.55 4.64 3.32
CA GLY A 69 19.15 5.33 2.17
C GLY A 69 18.93 4.61 0.84
N GLY A 70 17.87 3.80 0.72
CA GLY A 70 17.45 3.12 -0.51
C GLY A 70 17.98 1.70 -0.66
N GLU A 71 18.53 1.10 0.40
CA GLU A 71 18.80 -0.33 0.42
C GLU A 71 17.49 -1.12 0.46
N THR A 72 17.49 -2.37 0.01
CA THR A 72 16.31 -3.23 0.02
C THR A 72 16.55 -4.51 0.79
N ALA A 73 15.57 -4.92 1.59
CA ALA A 73 15.53 -6.17 2.33
C ALA A 73 14.29 -6.97 1.93
N ALA A 74 14.50 -8.07 1.22
CA ALA A 74 13.43 -9.01 0.91
C ALA A 74 13.11 -9.88 2.13
N MET A 75 11.82 -10.07 2.39
CA MET A 75 11.32 -10.91 3.49
C MET A 75 10.54 -12.12 2.93
N PRO A 76 11.23 -13.05 2.24
CA PRO A 76 10.60 -14.08 1.40
C PRO A 76 9.77 -15.12 2.19
N ASP A 77 10.03 -15.25 3.48
CA ASP A 77 9.32 -16.19 4.36
C ASP A 77 8.28 -15.49 5.25
N SER A 78 8.03 -14.19 4.99
CA SER A 78 6.99 -13.42 5.68
C SER A 78 5.67 -13.55 4.96
N TYR A 79 4.69 -14.15 5.63
CA TYR A 79 3.31 -14.28 5.18
C TYR A 79 2.39 -13.65 6.20
N VAL A 80 1.38 -12.96 5.74
CA VAL A 80 0.32 -12.39 6.58
C VAL A 80 -1.02 -12.95 6.11
N LEU A 81 -1.80 -13.50 7.04
CA LEU A 81 -3.23 -13.74 6.81
C LEU A 81 -4.00 -12.54 7.36
N GLY A 82 -4.24 -11.56 6.51
CA GLY A 82 -5.02 -10.37 6.82
C GLY A 82 -6.47 -10.75 7.16
N SER A 83 -7.04 -10.08 8.15
CA SER A 83 -8.44 -10.30 8.56
C SER A 83 -9.05 -8.98 9.01
N GLY A 84 -10.29 -8.71 8.60
CA GLY A 84 -10.98 -7.45 8.87
C GLY A 84 -11.18 -7.10 10.35
N ASN A 85 -10.83 -7.98 11.28
CA ASN A 85 -10.90 -7.75 12.73
C ASN A 85 -9.55 -7.87 13.45
N ILE A 86 -8.45 -7.98 12.70
CA ILE A 86 -7.08 -8.05 13.24
C ILE A 86 -6.29 -6.93 12.56
N THR A 87 -5.57 -6.15 13.36
CA THR A 87 -4.79 -5.02 12.84
C THR A 87 -3.30 -5.30 12.82
N GLY A 88 -2.70 -5.86 13.86
CA GLY A 88 -1.26 -5.97 14.01
C GLY A 88 -0.68 -7.32 13.58
N TYR A 89 0.39 -7.29 12.78
CA TYR A 89 1.14 -8.44 12.30
C TYR A 89 2.64 -8.18 12.44
N VAL A 90 3.42 -9.24 12.72
CA VAL A 90 4.89 -9.17 12.74
C VAL A 90 5.41 -9.71 11.40
N LEU A 91 6.12 -8.88 10.64
CA LEU A 91 6.74 -9.31 9.38
C LEU A 91 8.07 -10.06 9.63
N GLY A 92 8.85 -9.61 10.61
CA GLY A 92 10.12 -10.24 10.93
C GLY A 92 11.01 -9.34 11.79
N GLN A 93 12.30 -9.65 11.79
CA GLN A 93 13.34 -8.86 12.46
C GLN A 93 14.50 -8.64 11.49
N GLU A 94 14.84 -7.38 11.27
CA GLU A 94 15.93 -6.97 10.40
C GLU A 94 16.82 -5.93 11.09
N ASN A 95 18.04 -5.77 10.56
CA ASN A 95 18.98 -4.78 11.08
C ASN A 95 18.85 -3.48 10.27
N ILE A 96 17.72 -2.81 10.44
CA ILE A 96 17.39 -1.55 9.78
C ILE A 96 17.03 -0.49 10.81
N THR A 97 17.22 0.78 10.47
CA THR A 97 16.95 1.92 11.36
C THR A 97 15.81 2.78 10.87
N THR A 98 15.59 2.85 9.56
CA THR A 98 14.50 3.61 8.94
C THR A 98 13.86 2.80 7.84
N ILE A 99 12.53 2.85 7.73
CA ILE A 99 11.78 2.33 6.58
C ILE A 99 11.47 3.50 5.66
N GLU A 100 11.76 3.35 4.38
CA GLU A 100 11.53 4.34 3.33
C GLU A 100 10.48 3.87 2.32
N GLY A 101 10.22 2.56 2.28
CA GLY A 101 9.21 1.98 1.41
C GLY A 101 8.87 0.55 1.79
N VAL A 102 7.72 0.09 1.32
CA VAL A 102 7.29 -1.30 1.40
C VAL A 102 6.56 -1.69 0.13
N SER A 103 6.78 -2.89 -0.36
CA SER A 103 5.98 -3.54 -1.39
C SER A 103 5.64 -4.96 -0.97
N PHE A 104 4.58 -5.51 -1.52
CA PHE A 104 4.13 -6.86 -1.23
C PHE A 104 3.17 -7.36 -2.31
N ASP A 105 2.84 -8.64 -2.26
CA ASP A 105 1.87 -9.28 -3.13
C ASP A 105 0.56 -9.57 -2.37
N LEU A 106 -0.59 -9.37 -3.02
CA LEU A 106 -1.85 -9.96 -2.59
C LEU A 106 -1.94 -11.39 -3.14
N GLY A 107 -1.91 -12.37 -2.24
CA GLY A 107 -1.93 -13.79 -2.57
C GLY A 107 -0.74 -14.55 -1.99
N VAL A 108 -0.46 -15.72 -2.55
CA VAL A 108 0.64 -16.61 -2.16
C VAL A 108 1.47 -16.95 -3.39
N ASP A 109 2.78 -16.86 -3.29
CA ASP A 109 3.68 -17.19 -4.40
C ASP A 109 3.49 -18.64 -4.90
N TYR A 110 3.75 -18.86 -6.18
CA TYR A 110 3.51 -20.15 -6.85
C TYR A 110 4.05 -21.35 -6.07
N THR A 111 5.28 -21.27 -5.58
CA THR A 111 5.93 -22.40 -4.90
C THR A 111 5.20 -22.79 -3.62
N ARG A 112 4.88 -21.84 -2.77
CA ARG A 112 4.20 -22.07 -1.49
C ARG A 112 2.72 -22.34 -1.67
N ASN A 113 2.10 -21.77 -2.68
CA ASN A 113 0.70 -22.00 -3.01
C ASN A 113 0.38 -23.49 -3.23
N HIS A 114 1.33 -24.26 -3.78
CA HIS A 114 1.17 -25.69 -4.07
C HIS A 114 1.79 -26.63 -3.02
N MET A 115 2.25 -26.13 -1.88
CA MET A 115 2.85 -26.97 -0.85
C MET A 115 1.84 -27.66 0.08
N GLY A 116 0.62 -27.13 0.20
CA GLY A 116 -0.41 -27.60 1.12
C GLY A 116 -0.17 -27.24 2.59
N THR A 117 -1.26 -27.11 3.35
CA THR A 117 -1.26 -26.57 4.73
C THR A 117 -0.48 -27.41 5.73
N SER A 118 -0.33 -28.72 5.51
CA SER A 118 0.38 -29.64 6.41
C SER A 118 1.90 -29.46 6.43
N ASN A 119 2.46 -28.71 5.51
CA ASN A 119 3.89 -28.42 5.46
C ASN A 119 4.31 -27.29 6.40
N TRP A 120 3.36 -26.63 7.06
CA TRP A 120 3.61 -25.48 7.89
C TRP A 120 3.36 -25.78 9.37
N PRO A 121 4.18 -25.24 10.28
CA PRO A 121 3.96 -25.40 11.72
C PRO A 121 2.65 -24.70 12.15
N GLN A 122 2.06 -25.21 13.23
CA GLN A 122 0.88 -24.58 13.81
C GLN A 122 1.14 -23.10 14.14
N GLY A 123 0.23 -22.23 13.75
CA GLY A 123 0.33 -20.78 13.92
C GLY A 123 0.97 -20.04 12.73
N HIS A 124 1.56 -20.77 11.79
CA HIS A 124 2.01 -20.16 10.55
C HIS A 124 0.80 -19.71 9.70
N PRO A 125 0.82 -18.54 9.02
CA PRO A 125 -0.30 -18.10 8.20
C PRO A 125 -0.76 -19.12 7.16
N LEU A 126 0.16 -19.87 6.55
CA LEU A 126 -0.13 -20.91 5.55
C LEU A 126 -0.48 -22.29 6.17
N ALA A 127 -0.48 -22.44 7.49
CA ALA A 127 -0.99 -23.66 8.13
C ALA A 127 -2.53 -23.73 8.03
N SER A 128 -3.11 -24.86 8.41
CA SER A 128 -4.57 -25.02 8.43
C SER A 128 -5.24 -23.94 9.27
N GLN A 129 -6.18 -23.22 8.66
CA GLN A 129 -6.93 -22.12 9.27
C GLN A 129 -8.36 -22.52 9.66
N SER A 130 -8.97 -21.76 10.55
CA SER A 130 -10.40 -21.88 10.90
C SER A 130 -11.01 -20.48 11.00
N PRO A 131 -11.90 -20.09 10.06
CA PRO A 131 -12.35 -20.81 8.87
C PRO A 131 -11.22 -21.14 7.89
N THR A 132 -11.38 -22.23 7.11
CA THR A 132 -10.34 -22.68 6.20
C THR A 132 -10.04 -21.66 5.10
N MET A 133 -8.76 -21.57 4.72
CA MET A 133 -8.25 -20.80 3.58
C MET A 133 -7.70 -21.72 2.49
N ASP A 134 -7.99 -23.01 2.56
CA ASP A 134 -7.59 -24.04 1.59
C ASP A 134 -8.59 -25.18 1.64
N TRP A 135 -9.04 -25.65 0.47
CA TRP A 135 -9.86 -26.85 0.33
C TRP A 135 -9.08 -28.06 -0.18
N ASN A 136 -7.75 -27.99 -0.16
CA ASN A 136 -6.86 -28.99 -0.74
C ASN A 136 -7.09 -29.20 -2.25
N TRP A 137 -7.49 -28.17 -2.96
CA TRP A 137 -7.60 -28.18 -4.40
C TRP A 137 -6.21 -28.03 -5.06
N PRO A 138 -6.02 -28.51 -6.30
CA PRO A 138 -4.76 -28.34 -7.02
C PRO A 138 -4.35 -26.88 -7.22
N ASP A 139 -5.31 -25.95 -7.24
CA ASP A 139 -5.09 -24.51 -7.40
C ASP A 139 -4.59 -23.81 -6.13
N GLY A 140 -4.46 -24.54 -5.00
CA GLY A 140 -3.85 -24.06 -3.77
C GLY A 140 -4.77 -23.29 -2.83
N TYR A 141 -4.21 -22.25 -2.21
CA TYR A 141 -4.90 -21.42 -1.22
C TYR A 141 -5.92 -20.47 -1.85
N PHE A 142 -6.92 -20.07 -1.06
CA PHE A 142 -7.67 -18.85 -1.38
C PHE A 142 -6.77 -17.65 -1.13
N PHE A 143 -6.53 -16.85 -2.16
CA PHE A 143 -5.77 -15.62 -2.00
C PHE A 143 -6.56 -14.60 -1.20
N TRP A 144 -7.90 -14.63 -1.36
CA TRP A 144 -8.85 -13.91 -0.51
C TRP A 144 -10.16 -14.67 -0.35
N THR A 145 -10.86 -14.34 0.71
CA THR A 145 -12.26 -14.71 0.93
C THR A 145 -13.00 -13.47 1.40
N ILE A 146 -13.94 -12.99 0.58
CA ILE A 146 -14.82 -11.88 0.90
C ILE A 146 -16.26 -12.39 0.79
N SER A 147 -16.97 -12.46 1.93
CA SER A 147 -18.31 -13.00 1.97
C SER A 147 -19.24 -12.06 2.72
N GLY A 148 -20.49 -12.03 2.29
CA GLY A 148 -21.47 -11.14 2.90
C GLY A 148 -22.86 -11.26 2.32
N LYS A 149 -23.62 -10.21 2.52
CA LYS A 149 -24.95 -10.04 1.94
C LYS A 149 -25.07 -8.68 1.26
N VAL A 150 -25.87 -8.65 0.22
CA VAL A 150 -26.26 -7.44 -0.51
C VAL A 150 -27.78 -7.31 -0.48
N ASP A 151 -28.29 -6.09 -0.46
CA ASP A 151 -29.70 -5.79 -0.67
C ASP A 151 -30.05 -5.93 -2.16
N ASP A 152 -30.78 -7.00 -2.53
CA ASP A 152 -31.18 -7.26 -3.91
C ASP A 152 -32.63 -6.87 -4.22
N ASN A 153 -33.39 -6.44 -3.21
CA ASN A 153 -34.79 -6.05 -3.34
C ASN A 153 -35.04 -4.55 -3.12
N GLY A 154 -34.00 -3.78 -2.71
CA GLY A 154 -34.05 -2.33 -2.54
C GLY A 154 -34.76 -1.86 -1.26
N ASP A 155 -34.93 -2.71 -0.24
CA ASP A 155 -35.55 -2.34 1.04
C ASP A 155 -34.55 -1.76 2.07
N GLY A 156 -33.26 -1.67 1.70
CA GLY A 156 -32.17 -1.19 2.56
C GLY A 156 -31.59 -2.24 3.50
N THR A 157 -32.05 -3.50 3.41
CA THR A 157 -31.60 -4.59 4.27
C THR A 157 -30.84 -5.65 3.47
N PRO A 158 -29.54 -5.89 3.72
CA PRO A 158 -28.79 -6.91 3.02
C PRO A 158 -29.39 -8.31 3.25
N ASN A 159 -29.92 -8.94 2.21
CA ASN A 159 -30.68 -10.17 2.27
C ASN A 159 -30.07 -11.32 1.45
N LYS A 160 -29.40 -11.04 0.34
CA LYS A 160 -28.87 -12.02 -0.60
C LYS A 160 -27.37 -12.26 -0.37
N VAL A 161 -27.01 -13.53 -0.17
CA VAL A 161 -25.62 -13.95 0.09
C VAL A 161 -24.79 -13.85 -1.17
N PHE A 162 -23.53 -13.40 -1.01
CA PHE A 162 -22.47 -13.53 -1.98
C PHE A 162 -21.18 -14.02 -1.32
N GLU A 163 -20.36 -14.76 -2.08
CA GLU A 163 -19.05 -15.22 -1.65
C GLU A 163 -18.06 -15.11 -2.83
N LEU A 164 -16.93 -14.49 -2.55
CA LEU A 164 -15.80 -14.29 -3.46
C LEU A 164 -14.59 -14.99 -2.83
N HIS A 165 -14.28 -16.20 -3.29
CA HIS A 165 -13.09 -16.94 -2.88
C HIS A 165 -12.16 -17.04 -4.08
N GLY A 166 -11.18 -16.15 -4.13
CA GLY A 166 -10.19 -16.09 -5.21
C GLY A 166 -9.16 -17.20 -5.07
N ILE A 167 -9.07 -18.08 -6.06
CA ILE A 167 -8.14 -19.22 -6.09
C ILE A 167 -7.48 -19.32 -7.46
N GLY A 168 -6.18 -19.60 -7.47
CA GLY A 168 -5.38 -19.80 -8.68
C GLY A 168 -4.27 -18.77 -8.83
N ASP A 169 -3.10 -19.22 -9.29
CA ASP A 169 -1.86 -18.42 -9.34
C ASP A 169 -1.96 -17.13 -10.15
N HIS A 170 -2.81 -17.11 -11.19
CA HIS A 170 -3.02 -15.93 -12.04
C HIS A 170 -3.74 -14.77 -11.32
N LEU A 171 -4.26 -15.02 -10.13
CA LEU A 171 -4.86 -13.99 -9.29
C LEU A 171 -3.85 -13.26 -8.40
N LEU A 172 -2.59 -13.71 -8.34
CA LEU A 172 -1.54 -12.98 -7.61
C LEU A 172 -1.42 -11.56 -8.16
N ARG A 173 -1.39 -10.58 -7.29
CA ARG A 173 -1.24 -9.16 -7.67
C ARG A 173 -0.11 -8.53 -6.88
N ASP A 174 0.86 -7.95 -7.59
CA ASP A 174 1.84 -7.05 -7.00
C ASP A 174 1.08 -5.81 -6.50
N VAL A 175 1.28 -5.45 -5.24
CA VAL A 175 0.73 -4.21 -4.68
C VAL A 175 1.76 -3.11 -4.84
N ASN A 176 1.29 -1.94 -5.25
CA ASN A 176 2.14 -0.78 -5.49
C ASN A 176 3.11 -0.54 -4.32
N THR A 177 4.34 -0.18 -4.67
CA THR A 177 5.36 0.19 -3.70
C THR A 177 4.95 1.48 -2.99
N PHE A 178 4.85 1.43 -1.69
CA PHE A 178 4.65 2.61 -0.84
C PHE A 178 6.01 3.20 -0.50
N THR A 179 6.25 4.45 -0.89
CA THR A 179 7.50 5.18 -0.66
C THR A 179 7.27 6.45 0.15
N GLY A 180 8.35 7.01 0.69
CA GLY A 180 8.28 8.22 1.51
C GLY A 180 7.90 7.94 2.97
N LEU A 181 7.97 6.68 3.39
CA LEU A 181 7.84 6.29 4.79
C LEU A 181 9.07 6.83 5.54
N SER A 182 8.84 7.67 6.55
CA SER A 182 9.92 8.17 7.43
C SER A 182 9.65 7.65 8.84
N ILE A 183 9.90 6.35 9.05
CA ILE A 183 9.64 5.71 10.32
C ILE A 183 10.95 5.64 11.11
N SER A 184 11.02 6.40 12.20
CA SER A 184 12.14 6.36 13.14
C SER A 184 11.66 5.92 14.52
N GLY A 185 12.30 4.88 15.06
CA GLY A 185 12.13 4.47 16.46
C GLY A 185 11.21 3.27 16.70
N THR A 186 10.08 3.13 16.05
CA THR A 186 9.31 1.90 15.90
C THR A 186 9.18 1.60 14.42
N LEU A 187 9.46 0.37 14.02
CA LEU A 187 9.35 -0.01 12.62
C LEU A 187 7.93 -0.55 12.34
N ASP A 188 6.94 0.30 12.55
CA ASP A 188 5.53 0.01 12.30
C ASP A 188 5.12 0.60 10.94
N ILE A 189 4.63 -0.25 10.06
CA ILE A 189 4.07 0.13 8.76
C ILE A 189 2.55 0.15 8.93
N ASP A 190 1.95 1.33 8.87
CA ASP A 190 0.52 1.51 9.03
C ASP A 190 -0.17 1.70 7.66
N LEU A 191 -1.05 0.75 7.31
CA LEU A 191 -1.84 0.79 6.09
C LEU A 191 -3.33 0.83 6.39
N TYR A 192 -4.07 1.70 5.72
CA TYR A 192 -5.50 1.55 5.56
C TYR A 192 -5.80 0.48 4.51
N VAL A 193 -6.85 -0.30 4.77
CA VAL A 193 -7.37 -1.29 3.82
C VAL A 193 -8.83 -0.95 3.56
N ASN A 194 -9.14 -0.30 2.44
CA ASN A 194 -10.52 0.02 2.08
C ASN A 194 -11.22 -1.19 1.46
N VAL A 195 -11.95 -1.92 2.30
CA VAL A 195 -12.64 -3.16 1.89
C VAL A 195 -13.70 -2.91 0.82
N ALA A 196 -14.27 -1.71 0.78
CA ALA A 196 -15.27 -1.33 -0.23
C ALA A 196 -14.69 -1.38 -1.64
N ASP A 197 -13.44 -0.96 -1.82
CA ASP A 197 -12.81 -0.84 -3.12
C ASP A 197 -12.61 -2.20 -3.80
N TRP A 198 -12.36 -3.27 -3.05
CA TRP A 198 -12.36 -4.63 -3.62
C TRP A 198 -13.68 -5.03 -4.28
N LEU A 199 -14.81 -4.46 -3.82
CA LEU A 199 -16.16 -4.81 -4.28
C LEU A 199 -16.65 -3.91 -5.42
N LEU A 200 -15.88 -2.90 -5.82
CA LEU A 200 -16.23 -2.03 -6.94
C LEU A 200 -16.27 -2.83 -8.25
N ASN A 201 -17.04 -2.32 -9.22
CA ASN A 201 -17.20 -2.94 -10.54
C ASN A 201 -17.82 -4.36 -10.53
N LEU A 202 -18.39 -4.79 -9.38
CA LEU A 202 -19.12 -6.04 -9.21
C LEU A 202 -20.60 -5.78 -8.96
N ASP A 203 -21.45 -6.50 -9.69
CA ASP A 203 -22.87 -6.62 -9.32
C ASP A 203 -23.01 -7.72 -8.26
N LEU A 204 -22.90 -7.33 -6.98
CA LEU A 204 -22.92 -8.26 -5.84
C LEU A 204 -24.20 -9.12 -5.79
N ALA A 205 -25.33 -8.61 -6.31
CA ALA A 205 -26.58 -9.36 -6.36
C ALA A 205 -26.50 -10.56 -7.32
N THR A 206 -25.57 -10.56 -8.26
CA THR A 206 -25.37 -11.64 -9.22
C THR A 206 -24.11 -12.48 -8.95
N VAL A 207 -23.30 -12.14 -7.94
CA VAL A 207 -22.08 -12.89 -7.60
C VAL A 207 -22.39 -14.34 -7.22
N GLY A 208 -23.36 -14.55 -6.30
CA GLY A 208 -23.62 -15.89 -5.75
C GLY A 208 -22.37 -16.45 -5.06
N TYR A 209 -21.99 -17.68 -5.42
CA TYR A 209 -20.79 -18.34 -4.91
C TYR A 209 -19.74 -18.41 -6.01
N ALA A 210 -18.77 -17.50 -5.98
CA ALA A 210 -17.63 -17.43 -6.90
C ALA A 210 -16.38 -17.99 -6.20
N HIS A 211 -16.21 -19.31 -6.27
CA HIS A 211 -15.11 -20.05 -5.64
C HIS A 211 -14.15 -20.56 -6.72
N ASP A 212 -13.49 -19.65 -7.41
CA ASP A 212 -12.68 -19.94 -8.59
C ASP A 212 -11.71 -18.79 -8.91
N GLY A 213 -10.95 -18.93 -10.01
CA GLY A 213 -10.15 -17.88 -10.63
C GLY A 213 -10.89 -17.13 -11.75
N GLY A 214 -12.23 -17.20 -11.81
CA GLY A 214 -13.02 -16.60 -12.88
C GLY A 214 -13.15 -15.08 -12.79
N ALA A 215 -13.86 -14.50 -13.74
CA ALA A 215 -13.92 -13.06 -13.98
C ALA A 215 -14.26 -12.22 -12.74
N LYS A 216 -15.11 -12.69 -11.82
CA LYS A 216 -15.49 -11.96 -10.61
C LYS A 216 -14.31 -11.82 -9.64
N ASN A 217 -13.53 -12.89 -9.45
CA ASN A 217 -12.34 -12.86 -8.64
C ASN A 217 -11.18 -12.14 -9.36
N VAL A 218 -11.10 -12.20 -10.69
CA VAL A 218 -10.18 -11.35 -11.47
C VAL A 218 -10.47 -9.86 -11.18
N THR A 219 -11.75 -9.45 -11.20
CA THR A 219 -12.13 -8.06 -10.86
C THR A 219 -11.70 -7.67 -9.45
N VAL A 220 -11.88 -8.55 -8.43
CA VAL A 220 -11.37 -8.27 -7.07
C VAL A 220 -9.86 -8.08 -7.06
N GLY A 221 -9.13 -8.95 -7.76
CA GLY A 221 -7.67 -8.83 -7.89
C GLY A 221 -7.25 -7.54 -8.58
N ASP A 222 -7.88 -7.18 -9.68
CA ASP A 222 -7.57 -5.97 -10.45
C ASP A 222 -7.89 -4.71 -9.66
N ASN A 223 -9.03 -4.67 -8.95
CA ASN A 223 -9.40 -3.56 -8.06
C ASN A 223 -8.33 -3.27 -7.00
N THR A 224 -7.48 -4.23 -6.63
CA THR A 224 -6.40 -4.00 -5.68
C THR A 224 -5.43 -2.90 -6.14
N ASN A 225 -5.19 -2.80 -7.46
CA ASN A 225 -4.29 -1.82 -8.05
C ASN A 225 -5.03 -0.68 -8.79
N ASP A 226 -6.21 -0.96 -9.33
CA ASP A 226 -7.00 0.02 -10.08
C ASP A 226 -7.73 1.00 -9.15
N GLU A 227 -7.99 0.57 -7.92
CA GLU A 227 -8.62 1.36 -6.86
C GLU A 227 -7.62 1.58 -5.71
N THR A 228 -8.07 2.21 -4.63
CA THR A 228 -7.20 2.53 -3.49
C THR A 228 -7.39 1.59 -2.30
N VAL A 229 -7.37 0.27 -2.57
CA VAL A 229 -7.58 -0.74 -1.50
C VAL A 229 -6.56 -0.60 -0.38
N PHE A 230 -5.27 -0.48 -0.72
CA PHE A 230 -4.22 -0.26 0.25
C PHE A 230 -3.68 1.16 0.14
N THR A 231 -3.68 1.90 1.25
CA THR A 231 -3.08 3.24 1.33
C THR A 231 -2.27 3.38 2.61
N LEU A 232 -1.24 4.24 2.58
CA LEU A 232 -0.51 4.58 3.79
C LEU A 232 -1.44 5.31 4.76
N GLU A 233 -1.45 4.88 6.00
CA GLU A 233 -1.97 5.70 7.07
C GLU A 233 -0.95 6.81 7.34
N SER A 234 -1.33 8.07 7.17
CA SER A 234 -0.49 9.17 7.62
C SER A 234 -0.27 9.02 9.12
N PRO A 235 0.97 9.09 9.63
CA PRO A 235 1.23 8.95 11.05
C PRO A 235 0.38 9.96 11.83
N VAL A 236 -0.70 9.48 12.45
CA VAL A 236 -1.56 10.27 13.33
C VAL A 236 -0.81 10.43 14.66
N GLY A 237 0.03 11.44 14.75
CA GLY A 237 0.84 11.67 15.95
C GLY A 237 1.46 13.05 16.06
N LEU A 238 1.10 13.94 15.13
CA LEU A 238 1.25 15.38 15.38
C LEU A 238 -0.16 15.92 15.52
N SER A 239 -0.48 16.44 16.72
CA SER A 239 -1.65 17.31 16.88
C SER A 239 -1.78 18.16 15.63
N GLU A 240 -2.98 18.16 15.05
CA GLU A 240 -3.39 19.05 13.99
C GLU A 240 -3.01 20.51 14.37
N ILE A 241 -1.74 20.84 14.11
CA ILE A 241 -1.45 22.15 13.63
C ILE A 241 -1.91 22.02 12.19
N GLU A 242 -3.03 22.65 11.83
CA GLU A 242 -3.34 22.98 10.45
C GLU A 242 -2.16 23.78 9.90
N ILE A 243 -1.10 23.09 9.51
CA ILE A 243 -0.22 23.56 8.48
C ILE A 243 -0.99 23.21 7.23
N GLU A 244 -1.61 24.20 6.60
CA GLU A 244 -2.11 24.10 5.25
C GLU A 244 -0.93 23.62 4.40
N GLU A 245 -0.77 22.30 4.24
CA GLU A 245 0.27 21.74 3.41
C GLU A 245 -0.18 21.77 1.96
N ASN A 246 0.69 22.30 1.12
CA ASN A 246 0.49 22.29 -0.33
C ASN A 246 0.39 20.83 -0.82
N LYS A 247 -0.73 20.48 -1.45
CA LYS A 247 -0.95 19.17 -2.05
C LYS A 247 -0.75 19.30 -3.55
N ILE A 248 0.21 18.56 -4.10
CA ILE A 248 0.48 18.54 -5.55
C ILE A 248 0.71 17.09 -5.96
N PHE A 249 -0.07 16.62 -6.93
CA PHE A 249 0.12 15.28 -7.49
C PHE A 249 -0.20 15.23 -8.98
N ALA A 250 0.35 14.26 -9.68
CA ALA A 250 0.13 14.05 -11.09
C ALA A 250 -0.79 12.84 -11.33
N ASP A 251 -1.84 13.03 -12.11
CA ASP A 251 -2.73 11.97 -12.58
C ASP A 251 -2.36 11.62 -14.02
N TYR A 252 -2.04 10.35 -14.26
CA TYR A 252 -1.63 9.79 -15.55
C TYR A 252 -2.73 8.94 -16.22
N THR A 253 -3.98 9.04 -15.76
CA THR A 253 -5.10 8.23 -16.28
C THR A 253 -5.47 8.55 -17.72
N VAL A 254 -5.11 9.74 -18.22
CA VAL A 254 -5.25 10.09 -19.64
C VAL A 254 -3.90 9.88 -20.31
N ALA A 255 -3.82 8.92 -21.22
CA ALA A 255 -2.61 8.60 -21.95
C ALA A 255 -1.96 9.86 -22.56
N TYR A 256 -0.63 9.95 -22.41
CA TYR A 256 0.29 10.89 -23.05
C TYR A 256 0.65 12.17 -22.29
N ALA A 257 -0.19 12.74 -21.41
CA ALA A 257 0.18 13.92 -20.64
C ALA A 257 -0.55 13.94 -19.30
N PRO A 258 0.15 14.10 -18.16
CA PRO A 258 -0.50 14.10 -16.85
C PRO A 258 -1.34 15.37 -16.63
N THR A 259 -2.40 15.23 -15.86
CA THR A 259 -3.07 16.35 -15.20
C THR A 259 -2.43 16.56 -13.84
N ILE A 260 -1.95 17.76 -13.56
CA ILE A 260 -1.42 18.10 -12.25
C ILE A 260 -2.55 18.69 -11.41
N TYR A 261 -2.93 18.02 -10.35
CA TYR A 261 -3.84 18.50 -9.33
C TYR A 261 -3.05 19.19 -8.22
N TYR A 262 -3.56 20.31 -7.74
CA TYR A 262 -2.92 21.06 -6.67
C TYR A 262 -3.95 21.76 -5.77
N ASP A 263 -3.61 21.84 -4.50
CA ASP A 263 -4.33 22.56 -3.44
C ASP A 263 -3.24 23.19 -2.56
N LEU A 264 -3.08 24.49 -2.69
CA LEU A 264 -1.95 25.24 -2.14
C LEU A 264 -2.38 26.06 -0.92
N ALA A 265 -1.59 26.02 0.11
CA ALA A 265 -1.80 26.74 1.38
C ALA A 265 -1.67 28.27 1.21
N THR A 266 -2.48 28.84 0.33
CA THR A 266 -2.55 30.29 0.09
C THR A 266 -3.95 30.69 -0.35
N GLN A 267 -4.36 31.92 -0.02
CA GLN A 267 -5.62 32.51 -0.53
C GLN A 267 -5.40 33.34 -1.80
N ASN A 268 -4.15 33.54 -2.18
CA ASN A 268 -3.76 34.37 -3.32
C ASN A 268 -3.59 33.52 -4.59
N ASN A 269 -3.94 34.10 -5.74
CA ASN A 269 -3.66 33.46 -7.02
C ASN A 269 -2.17 33.16 -7.18
N VAL A 270 -1.87 32.13 -7.95
CA VAL A 270 -0.51 31.65 -8.22
C VAL A 270 -0.19 31.68 -9.71
N ASP A 271 1.04 31.94 -10.04
CA ASP A 271 1.59 31.75 -11.38
C ASP A 271 2.16 30.35 -11.52
N ILE A 272 1.80 29.68 -12.59
CA ILE A 272 2.23 28.31 -12.89
C ILE A 272 3.24 28.35 -14.02
N LYS A 273 4.42 27.75 -13.84
CA LYS A 273 5.42 27.57 -14.88
C LYS A 273 5.91 26.13 -14.92
N VAL A 274 6.10 25.65 -16.16
CA VAL A 274 6.68 24.32 -16.39
C VAL A 274 8.04 24.48 -17.07
N PHE A 275 9.05 23.84 -16.51
CA PHE A 275 10.43 23.90 -17.00
C PHE A 275 10.88 22.52 -17.52
N ASP A 276 11.65 22.53 -18.59
CA ASP A 276 12.44 21.37 -18.97
C ASP A 276 13.68 21.21 -18.06
N MET A 277 14.37 20.08 -18.16
CA MET A 277 15.56 19.79 -17.34
C MET A 277 16.76 20.69 -17.59
N ASN A 278 16.71 21.56 -18.63
CA ASN A 278 17.71 22.58 -18.89
C ASN A 278 17.33 23.95 -18.27
N GLY A 279 16.21 24.01 -17.53
CA GLY A 279 15.71 25.22 -16.88
C GLY A 279 14.97 26.18 -17.82
N ARG A 280 14.61 25.75 -19.03
CA ARG A 280 13.84 26.56 -19.97
C ARG A 280 12.36 26.41 -19.66
N ALA A 281 11.65 27.51 -19.46
CA ALA A 281 10.20 27.54 -19.35
C ALA A 281 9.56 27.09 -20.69
N VAL A 282 8.70 26.07 -20.61
CA VAL A 282 8.02 25.47 -21.75
C VAL A 282 6.52 25.72 -21.74
N LEU A 283 5.94 25.94 -20.56
CA LEU A 283 4.54 26.37 -20.37
C LEU A 283 4.50 27.43 -19.26
N GLU A 284 3.62 28.42 -19.41
CA GLU A 284 3.38 29.44 -18.40
C GLU A 284 1.88 29.77 -18.34
N SER A 285 1.37 30.03 -17.14
CA SER A 285 -0.02 30.43 -16.90
C SER A 285 -0.08 31.28 -15.63
N ASP A 286 -0.44 32.55 -15.78
CA ASP A 286 -0.44 33.48 -14.68
C ASP A 286 -1.83 33.57 -14.00
N GLY A 287 -1.85 33.91 -12.71
CA GLY A 287 -3.04 34.27 -11.95
C GLY A 287 -4.06 33.12 -11.78
N GLN A 288 -3.60 31.90 -11.66
CA GLN A 288 -4.45 30.73 -11.43
C GLN A 288 -4.95 30.69 -9.99
N ASN A 289 -6.11 30.06 -9.74
CA ASN A 289 -6.58 29.81 -8.38
C ASN A 289 -5.58 28.97 -7.61
N PRO A 290 -5.50 29.09 -6.27
CA PRO A 290 -4.59 28.31 -5.47
C PRO A 290 -4.94 26.80 -5.40
N ASP A 291 -6.14 26.43 -5.81
CA ASP A 291 -6.63 25.05 -5.91
C ASP A 291 -7.14 24.78 -7.31
N GLY A 292 -6.92 23.56 -7.81
CA GLY A 292 -7.41 23.17 -9.14
C GLY A 292 -6.60 22.08 -9.81
N ASN A 293 -6.70 22.08 -11.13
CA ASN A 293 -5.94 21.18 -11.98
C ASN A 293 -5.31 21.93 -13.16
N TYR A 294 -4.13 21.49 -13.56
CA TYR A 294 -3.39 22.02 -14.68
C TYR A 294 -3.11 20.91 -15.70
N PHE A 295 -3.73 21.02 -16.87
CA PHE A 295 -3.54 20.05 -17.96
C PHE A 295 -2.20 20.28 -18.63
N ILE A 296 -1.31 19.30 -18.57
CA ILE A 296 -0.10 19.28 -19.38
C ILE A 296 -0.49 18.91 -20.80
N ARG A 297 -0.46 19.88 -21.71
CA ARG A 297 -0.86 19.67 -23.11
C ARG A 297 0.12 18.74 -23.83
N ALA A 298 -0.40 17.97 -24.78
CA ALA A 298 0.32 16.94 -25.56
C ALA A 298 1.48 17.46 -26.45
N GLU A 299 1.88 18.72 -26.32
CA GLU A 299 2.94 19.35 -27.10
C GLU A 299 4.35 19.16 -26.49
N LEU A 300 4.42 18.63 -25.26
CA LEU A 300 5.71 18.34 -24.64
C LEU A 300 6.25 17.00 -25.12
N SER A 301 7.54 16.99 -25.45
CA SER A 301 8.24 15.74 -25.80
C SER A 301 8.40 14.84 -24.58
N ASP A 302 8.67 13.56 -24.84
CA ASP A 302 9.06 12.62 -23.78
C ASP A 302 10.19 13.20 -22.93
N GLY A 303 9.99 13.20 -21.61
CA GLY A 303 11.00 13.74 -20.71
C GLY A 303 10.48 14.02 -19.31
N THR A 304 11.39 14.45 -18.46
CA THR A 304 11.11 14.92 -17.11
C THR A 304 10.99 16.43 -17.10
N TYR A 305 10.01 16.94 -16.37
CA TYR A 305 9.68 18.36 -16.25
C TYR A 305 9.49 18.73 -14.79
N LEU A 306 9.68 20.02 -14.49
CA LEU A 306 9.39 20.62 -13.20
C LEU A 306 8.27 21.65 -13.38
N ILE A 307 7.15 21.50 -12.65
CA ILE A 307 6.12 22.53 -12.52
C ILE A 307 6.36 23.31 -11.25
N THR A 308 6.23 24.62 -11.31
CA THR A 308 6.33 25.54 -10.17
C THR A 308 5.06 26.33 -10.00
N PHE A 309 4.70 26.63 -8.75
CA PHE A 309 3.59 27.46 -8.34
C PHE A 309 4.14 28.58 -7.48
N SER A 310 3.93 29.84 -7.87
CA SER A 310 4.50 30.97 -7.13
C SER A 310 3.59 32.18 -7.11
N ASN A 311 3.59 32.95 -6.00
CA ASN A 311 2.85 34.20 -5.87
C ASN A 311 3.60 35.28 -5.06
N GLY A 312 4.92 35.16 -4.89
CA GLY A 312 5.76 36.03 -4.10
C GLY A 312 5.86 35.67 -2.62
N GLU A 313 4.90 34.96 -2.06
CA GLU A 313 4.90 34.40 -0.69
C GLU A 313 5.09 32.89 -0.70
N LEU A 314 4.50 32.23 -1.69
CA LEU A 314 4.59 30.79 -1.95
C LEU A 314 5.55 30.52 -3.11
N ASN A 315 6.34 29.45 -2.98
CA ASN A 315 7.15 28.92 -4.07
C ASN A 315 7.27 27.41 -3.94
N GLU A 316 6.35 26.70 -4.60
CA GLU A 316 6.29 25.23 -4.58
C GLU A 316 6.69 24.64 -5.93
N SER A 317 7.19 23.42 -5.91
CA SER A 317 7.57 22.74 -7.13
C SER A 317 7.29 21.25 -7.08
N PHE A 318 6.91 20.68 -8.23
CA PHE A 318 6.62 19.27 -8.37
C PHE A 318 7.24 18.72 -9.67
N LYS A 319 7.87 17.56 -9.59
CA LYS A 319 8.50 16.90 -10.74
C LYS A 319 7.58 15.85 -11.33
N PHE A 320 7.39 15.87 -12.67
CA PHE A 320 6.56 14.90 -13.38
C PHE A 320 7.23 14.42 -14.67
N VAL A 321 6.69 13.36 -15.27
CA VAL A 321 7.21 12.76 -16.49
C VAL A 321 6.15 12.80 -17.58
N VAL A 322 6.56 13.12 -18.81
CA VAL A 322 5.73 12.99 -20.04
C VAL A 322 6.25 11.78 -20.82
N LYS A 323 5.34 10.90 -21.24
CA LYS A 323 5.60 9.78 -22.16
C LYS A 323 4.55 9.79 -23.24
N ASN A 324 4.91 10.04 -24.50
CA ASN A 324 4.04 10.00 -25.68
C ASN A 324 4.00 8.61 -26.32
#